data_cefed9b9f5db495994a8ccd5a015e553
#
_entry.id   cefed9b9f5db495994a8ccd5a015e553
#
_cell.length_a   1.000
_cell.length_b   1.000
_cell.length_c   1.000
_cell.angle_alpha   90.00
_cell.angle_beta   90.00
_cell.angle_gamma   90.00
#
_symmetry.space_group_name_H-M   'P 1'
#
loop_
_entity.id
_entity.type
_entity.pdbx_description
1 polymer ?
#
loop_
_entity_poly.entity_id
_entity_poly.type
_entity_poly.pdbx_seq_one_letter_code
_entity_poly.pdbx_strand_id
1 'polypeptide(L)'
;MSDAFTTRVLNVASGSSERVVDLTRDCEAFLREAAAGRDGLLNVFVPHATAGVAIIETGAGSDDDLLAALHALLPADDRWQHRHGSPGHGRDHVLPALVPPHATLPVVDGRLELGTWQSVCLVDTNKDNAHRQVRLSFLG
;
A
#
# COMPACT_ATOMS: atom_id res chain seq x y z
N MET A 1 -18.75 -15.45 19.90
CA MET A 1 -18.18 -14.09 20.14
C MET A 1 -17.16 -13.78 19.05
N SER A 2 -17.33 -12.71 18.30
CA SER A 2 -16.34 -12.30 17.30
C SER A 2 -15.22 -11.53 18.00
N ASP A 3 -14.00 -11.73 17.54
CA ASP A 3 -12.86 -11.00 18.07
C ASP A 3 -12.96 -9.52 17.70
N ALA A 4 -12.62 -8.64 18.66
CA ALA A 4 -12.57 -7.20 18.43
C ALA A 4 -11.42 -6.81 17.48
N PHE A 5 -10.41 -7.68 17.35
CA PHE A 5 -9.26 -7.46 16.48
C PHE A 5 -8.98 -8.72 15.67
N THR A 6 -8.98 -8.57 14.35
CA THR A 6 -8.64 -9.64 13.41
C THR A 6 -7.56 -9.14 12.46
N THR A 7 -6.54 -9.94 12.23
CA THR A 7 -5.41 -9.56 11.38
C THR A 7 -5.04 -10.69 10.41
N ARG A 8 -4.60 -10.32 9.22
CA ARG A 8 -4.18 -11.25 8.18
C ARG A 8 -3.06 -10.63 7.35
N VAL A 9 -2.13 -11.46 6.89
CA VAL A 9 -1.09 -11.06 5.96
C VAL A 9 -1.52 -11.43 4.54
N LEU A 10 -1.48 -10.44 3.65
CA LEU A 10 -1.68 -10.58 2.22
C LEU A 10 -0.31 -10.62 1.54
N ASN A 11 -0.08 -11.60 0.68
CA ASN A 11 1.13 -11.69 -0.13
C ASN A 11 0.87 -11.06 -1.50
N VAL A 12 1.71 -10.10 -1.88
CA VAL A 12 1.58 -9.35 -3.13
C VAL A 12 2.83 -9.55 -3.97
N ALA A 13 2.67 -10.08 -5.17
CA ALA A 13 3.74 -10.14 -6.16
C ALA A 13 3.81 -8.80 -6.88
N SER A 14 4.73 -7.91 -6.47
CA SER A 14 4.91 -6.59 -7.09
C SER A 14 5.83 -6.64 -8.30
N GLY A 15 6.57 -7.75 -8.50
CA GLY A 15 7.46 -7.92 -9.63
C GLY A 15 8.76 -7.12 -9.51
N SER A 16 9.49 -7.01 -10.62
CA SER A 16 10.78 -6.33 -10.70
C SER A 16 10.70 -4.96 -11.37
N SER A 17 9.53 -4.39 -11.46
CA SER A 17 9.29 -3.04 -12.00
C SER A 17 8.55 -2.17 -10.99
N GLU A 18 8.65 -0.87 -11.16
CA GLU A 18 7.88 0.08 -10.36
C GLU A 18 6.38 -0.11 -10.60
N ARG A 19 5.59 -0.11 -9.52
CA ARG A 19 4.17 -0.40 -9.59
C ARG A 19 3.34 0.33 -8.55
N VAL A 20 2.11 0.63 -8.96
CA VAL A 20 0.98 0.90 -8.07
C VAL A 20 0.05 -0.31 -8.18
N VAL A 21 -0.15 -1.02 -7.09
CA VAL A 21 -0.98 -2.24 -7.05
C VAL A 21 -2.27 -1.93 -6.28
N ASP A 22 -3.42 -2.08 -6.93
CA ASP A 22 -4.72 -1.89 -6.29
C ASP A 22 -5.03 -3.05 -5.35
N LEU A 23 -5.19 -2.76 -4.06
CA LEU A 23 -5.49 -3.72 -3.00
C LEU A 23 -6.95 -3.68 -2.55
N THR A 24 -7.78 -2.85 -3.18
CA THR A 24 -9.14 -2.60 -2.68
C THR A 24 -9.97 -3.87 -2.60
N ARG A 25 -9.92 -4.73 -3.62
CA ARG A 25 -10.66 -6.00 -3.61
C ARG A 25 -10.18 -6.96 -2.54
N ASP A 26 -8.87 -7.00 -2.27
CA ASP A 26 -8.29 -7.82 -1.21
C ASP A 26 -8.73 -7.32 0.17
N CYS A 27 -8.79 -6.01 0.36
CA CYS A 27 -9.31 -5.39 1.57
C CYS A 27 -10.79 -5.74 1.78
N GLU A 28 -11.60 -5.64 0.73
CA GLU A 28 -13.02 -5.98 0.78
C GLU A 28 -13.24 -7.46 1.08
N ALA A 29 -12.45 -8.34 0.49
CA ALA A 29 -12.51 -9.79 0.74
C ALA A 29 -12.17 -10.11 2.20
N PHE A 30 -11.15 -9.48 2.74
CA PHE A 30 -10.79 -9.62 4.16
C PHE A 30 -11.92 -9.14 5.07
N LEU A 31 -12.51 -7.99 4.79
CA LEU A 31 -13.57 -7.41 5.63
C LEU A 31 -14.87 -8.23 5.60
N ARG A 32 -15.18 -8.92 4.52
CA ARG A 32 -16.36 -9.80 4.47
C ARG A 32 -16.34 -10.82 5.61
N GLU A 33 -15.16 -11.36 5.92
CA GLU A 33 -14.97 -12.33 7.02
C GLU A 33 -14.71 -11.61 8.35
N ALA A 34 -13.77 -10.68 8.38
CA ALA A 34 -13.27 -10.07 9.61
C ALA A 34 -14.28 -9.12 10.25
N ALA A 35 -14.94 -8.29 9.48
CA ALA A 35 -15.92 -7.33 9.98
C ALA A 35 -17.28 -7.99 10.23
N ALA A 36 -17.69 -8.94 9.39
CA ALA A 36 -18.98 -9.64 9.50
C ALA A 36 -20.15 -8.65 9.70
N GLY A 37 -20.20 -7.60 8.88
CA GLY A 37 -21.23 -6.58 8.90
C GLY A 37 -21.06 -5.50 9.97
N ARG A 38 -19.98 -5.51 10.76
CA ARG A 38 -19.75 -4.56 11.85
C ARG A 38 -19.06 -3.28 11.36
N ASP A 39 -19.27 -2.23 12.13
CA ASP A 39 -18.52 -0.98 12.00
C ASP A 39 -17.16 -1.10 12.68
N GLY A 40 -16.19 -0.35 12.22
CA GLY A 40 -14.87 -0.31 12.82
C GLY A 40 -13.84 0.38 11.93
N LEU A 41 -12.58 -0.03 12.08
CA LEU A 41 -11.46 0.51 11.33
C LEU A 41 -10.69 -0.62 10.65
N LEU A 42 -10.28 -0.39 9.41
CA LEU A 42 -9.30 -1.21 8.71
C LEU A 42 -7.96 -0.48 8.73
N ASN A 43 -6.93 -1.14 9.24
CA ASN A 43 -5.56 -0.70 9.06
C ASN A 43 -4.89 -1.53 7.97
N VAL A 44 -4.22 -0.86 7.05
CA VAL A 44 -3.40 -1.46 5.99
C VAL A 44 -1.96 -1.05 6.27
N PHE A 45 -1.10 -2.02 6.51
CA PHE A 45 0.30 -1.77 6.87
C PHE A 45 1.26 -2.58 6.01
N VAL A 46 2.27 -1.89 5.46
CA VAL A 46 3.33 -2.48 4.64
C VAL A 46 4.62 -2.54 5.44
N PRO A 47 5.04 -3.74 5.93
CA PRO A 47 6.22 -3.87 6.78
C PRO A 47 7.52 -3.93 5.96
N HIS A 48 7.70 -2.98 5.05
CA HIS A 48 8.87 -2.88 4.17
C HIS A 48 9.39 -1.44 4.15
N ALA A 49 10.71 -1.29 4.22
CA ALA A 49 11.36 0.01 4.25
C ALA A 49 11.39 0.74 2.90
N THR A 50 10.83 0.14 1.85
CA THR A 50 10.94 0.61 0.46
C THR A 50 9.60 0.62 -0.29
N ALA A 51 8.49 0.64 0.43
CA ALA A 51 7.16 0.69 -0.16
C ALA A 51 6.20 1.48 0.72
N GLY A 52 5.09 1.91 0.16
CA GLY A 52 4.08 2.68 0.87
C GLY A 52 2.66 2.33 0.46
N VAL A 53 1.69 2.99 1.10
CA VAL A 53 0.26 2.87 0.84
C VAL A 53 -0.28 4.22 0.43
N ALA A 54 -1.04 4.27 -0.65
CA ALA A 54 -1.73 5.48 -1.10
C ALA A 54 -3.22 5.20 -1.32
N ILE A 55 -4.04 6.21 -1.01
CA ILE A 55 -5.45 6.20 -1.39
C ILE A 55 -5.57 7.12 -2.60
N ILE A 56 -5.79 6.54 -3.76
CA ILE A 56 -5.67 7.24 -5.04
C ILE A 56 -6.63 6.64 -6.06
N GLU A 57 -7.09 7.42 -7.02
CA GLU A 57 -7.81 6.91 -8.19
C GLU A 57 -6.86 6.10 -9.07
N THR A 58 -7.32 4.95 -9.55
CA THR A 58 -6.60 4.11 -10.50
C THR A 58 -7.39 3.98 -11.81
N GLY A 59 -6.71 3.56 -12.88
CA GLY A 59 -7.35 3.27 -14.17
C GLY A 59 -7.59 4.48 -15.06
N ALA A 60 -7.35 5.71 -14.59
CA ALA A 60 -7.49 6.93 -15.37
C ALA A 60 -6.16 7.69 -15.56
N GLY A 61 -5.04 7.04 -15.21
CA GLY A 61 -3.69 7.58 -15.40
C GLY A 61 -3.03 8.13 -14.14
N SER A 62 -3.76 8.29 -13.02
CA SER A 62 -3.19 8.86 -11.78
C SER A 62 -2.15 7.96 -11.15
N ASP A 63 -2.25 6.65 -11.33
CA ASP A 63 -1.23 5.68 -10.92
C ASP A 63 0.09 5.88 -11.66
N ASP A 64 0.07 6.06 -12.97
CA ASP A 64 1.26 6.39 -13.77
C ASP A 64 1.79 7.78 -13.44
N ASP A 65 0.91 8.76 -13.24
CA ASP A 65 1.28 10.12 -12.84
C ASP A 65 1.97 10.13 -11.48
N LEU A 66 1.51 9.31 -10.53
CA LEU A 66 2.16 9.17 -9.21
C LEU A 66 3.59 8.67 -9.36
N LEU A 67 3.80 7.62 -10.15
CA LEU A 67 5.14 7.07 -10.40
C LEU A 67 6.05 8.11 -11.06
N ALA A 68 5.55 8.85 -12.04
CA ALA A 68 6.29 9.93 -12.68
C ALA A 68 6.65 11.06 -11.70
N ALA A 69 5.71 11.46 -10.83
CA ALA A 69 5.96 12.46 -9.80
C ALA A 69 7.01 11.99 -8.80
N LEU A 70 6.97 10.72 -8.39
CA LEU A 70 7.97 10.14 -7.48
C LEU A 70 9.35 10.09 -8.14
N HIS A 71 9.44 9.79 -9.42
CA HIS A 71 10.69 9.85 -10.18
C HIS A 71 11.30 11.26 -10.19
N ALA A 72 10.46 12.27 -10.32
CA ALA A 72 10.91 13.67 -10.31
C ALA A 72 11.38 14.12 -8.91
N LEU A 73 10.64 13.72 -7.86
CA LEU A 73 10.96 14.08 -6.47
C LEU A 73 12.11 13.27 -5.89
N LEU A 74 12.19 12.00 -6.24
CA LEU A 74 13.16 11.03 -5.72
C LEU A 74 13.88 10.38 -6.91
N PRO A 75 14.83 11.07 -7.57
CA PRO A 75 15.53 10.50 -8.72
C PRO A 75 16.32 9.24 -8.37
N ALA A 76 16.29 8.24 -9.24
CA ALA A 76 17.03 7.00 -9.08
C ALA A 76 18.47 7.18 -9.58
N ASP A 77 19.26 7.94 -8.85
CA ASP A 77 20.66 8.22 -9.15
C ASP A 77 21.57 8.00 -7.93
N ASP A 78 22.81 8.47 -7.98
CA ASP A 78 23.83 8.19 -6.97
C ASP A 78 23.91 9.24 -5.85
N ARG A 79 22.95 10.16 -5.76
CA ARG A 79 22.95 11.21 -4.72
C ARG A 79 22.70 10.71 -3.30
N TRP A 80 22.12 9.51 -3.17
CA TRP A 80 21.67 8.95 -1.89
C TRP A 80 22.81 8.34 -1.08
N GLN A 81 22.77 8.49 0.25
CA GLN A 81 23.76 7.89 1.15
C GLN A 81 23.66 6.36 1.17
N HIS A 82 22.45 5.83 1.09
CA HIS A 82 22.20 4.39 1.01
C HIS A 82 22.53 3.89 -0.40
N ARG A 83 23.58 3.07 -0.54
CA ARG A 83 24.16 2.72 -1.85
C ARG A 83 24.29 1.24 -2.17
N HIS A 84 23.95 0.34 -1.23
CA HIS A 84 23.95 -1.10 -1.56
C HIS A 84 22.63 -1.50 -2.22
N GLY A 85 22.65 -2.58 -3.02
CA GLY A 85 21.53 -3.01 -3.85
C GLY A 85 21.62 -2.50 -5.28
N SER A 86 20.51 -2.43 -6.01
CA SER A 86 20.49 -1.93 -7.37
C SER A 86 20.87 -0.43 -7.44
N PRO A 87 21.51 0.02 -8.53
CA PRO A 87 21.91 1.43 -8.66
C PRO A 87 20.72 2.38 -8.50
N GLY A 88 20.88 3.38 -7.64
CA GLY A 88 19.86 4.41 -7.41
C GLY A 88 18.72 4.00 -6.49
N HIS A 89 18.69 2.77 -5.95
CA HIS A 89 17.59 2.33 -5.10
C HIS A 89 17.53 3.02 -3.74
N GLY A 90 18.56 3.78 -3.36
CA GLY A 90 18.55 4.55 -2.11
C GLY A 90 17.34 5.46 -1.97
N ARG A 91 16.80 5.97 -3.09
CA ARG A 91 15.57 6.77 -3.11
C ARG A 91 14.37 6.00 -2.56
N ASP A 92 14.34 4.68 -2.73
CA ASP A 92 13.22 3.84 -2.30
C ASP A 92 13.09 3.81 -0.78
N HIS A 93 14.20 3.99 -0.06
CA HIS A 93 14.21 4.10 1.41
C HIS A 93 13.70 5.46 1.91
N VAL A 94 13.56 6.45 1.04
CA VAL A 94 12.94 7.74 1.36
C VAL A 94 11.45 7.75 1.01
N LEU A 95 11.04 6.91 0.07
CA LEU A 95 9.66 6.80 -0.39
C LEU A 95 8.64 6.71 0.76
N PRO A 96 8.82 5.84 1.78
CA PRO A 96 7.83 5.69 2.85
C PRO A 96 7.63 6.93 3.71
N ALA A 97 8.54 7.90 3.65
CA ALA A 97 8.37 9.19 4.33
C ALA A 97 7.40 10.10 3.58
N LEU A 98 7.23 9.92 2.28
CA LEU A 98 6.32 10.71 1.42
C LEU A 98 5.01 9.96 1.16
N VAL A 99 5.10 8.66 0.92
CA VAL A 99 3.96 7.75 0.77
C VAL A 99 4.01 6.81 1.96
N PRO A 100 3.28 7.11 3.06
CA PRO A 100 3.42 6.38 4.32
C PRO A 100 3.14 4.89 4.16
N PRO A 101 3.78 4.02 4.97
CA PRO A 101 3.59 2.57 4.84
C PRO A 101 2.29 2.06 5.45
N HIS A 102 1.36 2.93 5.77
CA HIS A 102 0.08 2.55 6.37
C HIS A 102 -1.03 3.54 6.00
N ALA A 103 -2.26 3.05 6.12
CA ALA A 103 -3.46 3.86 6.11
C ALA A 103 -4.48 3.22 7.04
N THR A 104 -5.28 4.04 7.74
CA THR A 104 -6.40 3.58 8.54
C THR A 104 -7.68 4.17 7.96
N LEU A 105 -8.65 3.30 7.70
CA LEU A 105 -9.86 3.64 6.95
C LEU A 105 -11.10 3.25 7.74
N PRO A 106 -12.18 4.05 7.70
CA PRO A 106 -13.44 3.68 8.32
C PRO A 106 -14.08 2.50 7.60
N VAL A 107 -14.69 1.61 8.39
CA VAL A 107 -15.50 0.49 7.94
C VAL A 107 -16.91 0.71 8.46
N VAL A 108 -17.89 0.75 7.58
CA VAL A 108 -19.30 0.97 7.91
C VAL A 108 -20.12 -0.17 7.31
N ASP A 109 -20.95 -0.79 8.13
CA ASP A 109 -21.75 -1.96 7.72
C ASP A 109 -20.89 -3.08 7.10
N GLY A 110 -19.68 -3.28 7.63
CA GLY A 110 -18.74 -4.29 7.17
C GLY A 110 -18.01 -3.95 5.86
N ARG A 111 -18.13 -2.73 5.37
CA ARG A 111 -17.53 -2.30 4.09
C ARG A 111 -16.59 -1.12 4.27
N LEU A 112 -15.57 -1.06 3.40
CA LEU A 112 -14.73 0.14 3.29
C LEU A 112 -15.59 1.34 2.89
N GLU A 113 -15.43 2.42 3.66
CA GLU A 113 -16.09 3.69 3.38
C GLU A 113 -15.16 4.55 2.51
N LEU A 114 -15.06 4.18 1.23
CA LEU A 114 -14.27 4.92 0.24
C LEU A 114 -15.16 5.80 -0.62
N GLY A 115 -14.63 6.94 -1.05
CA GLY A 115 -15.22 7.70 -2.14
C GLY A 115 -15.23 6.91 -3.45
N THR A 116 -16.08 7.29 -4.38
CA THR A 116 -16.31 6.57 -5.66
C THR A 116 -15.01 6.30 -6.43
N TRP A 117 -14.07 7.24 -6.39
CA TRP A 117 -12.83 7.18 -7.16
C TRP A 117 -11.61 6.80 -6.34
N GLN A 118 -11.78 6.43 -5.09
CA GLN A 118 -10.68 6.05 -4.22
C GLN A 118 -10.40 4.55 -4.28
N SER A 119 -9.12 4.21 -4.42
CA SER A 119 -8.61 2.85 -4.30
C SER A 119 -7.51 2.80 -3.25
N VAL A 120 -7.41 1.70 -2.54
CA VAL A 120 -6.29 1.42 -1.62
C VAL A 120 -5.18 0.78 -2.41
N CYS A 121 -4.01 1.40 -2.47
CA CYS A 121 -2.93 0.95 -3.34
C CYS A 121 -1.62 0.76 -2.58
N LEU A 122 -0.90 -0.31 -2.95
CA LEU A 122 0.52 -0.47 -2.63
C LEU A 122 1.32 0.31 -3.66
N VAL A 123 2.22 1.17 -3.20
CA VAL A 123 3.15 1.93 -4.06
C VAL A 123 4.54 1.35 -3.85
N ASP A 124 5.10 0.76 -4.88
CA ASP A 124 6.38 0.07 -4.83
C ASP A 124 7.27 0.50 -5.99
N THR A 125 8.31 1.26 -5.68
CA THR A 125 9.32 1.70 -6.66
C THR A 125 10.57 0.83 -6.63
N ASN A 126 10.68 -0.09 -5.68
CA ASN A 126 11.85 -0.94 -5.52
C ASN A 126 11.80 -2.12 -6.47
N LYS A 127 12.91 -2.34 -7.20
CA LYS A 127 13.05 -3.41 -8.18
C LYS A 127 13.74 -4.67 -7.62
N ASP A 128 14.28 -4.58 -6.41
CA ASP A 128 15.09 -5.64 -5.79
C ASP A 128 14.23 -6.70 -5.08
N ASN A 129 12.97 -6.37 -4.76
CA ASN A 129 12.04 -7.25 -4.07
C ASN A 129 10.77 -7.45 -4.88
N ALA A 130 10.60 -8.65 -5.44
CA ALA A 130 9.45 -9.00 -6.25
C ALA A 130 8.20 -9.36 -5.44
N HIS A 131 8.37 -9.60 -4.14
CA HIS A 131 7.31 -10.05 -3.25
C HIS A 131 7.18 -9.14 -2.05
N ARG A 132 5.96 -8.69 -1.77
CA ARG A 132 5.64 -7.84 -0.64
C ARG A 132 4.60 -8.50 0.23
N GLN A 133 4.63 -8.16 1.51
CA GLN A 133 3.58 -8.51 2.46
C GLN A 133 2.83 -7.24 2.84
N VAL A 134 1.51 -7.36 2.94
CA VAL A 134 0.65 -6.31 3.43
C VAL A 134 -0.19 -6.87 4.56
N ARG A 135 -0.13 -6.25 5.73
CA ARG A 135 -0.95 -6.67 6.86
C ARG A 135 -2.25 -5.89 6.87
N LEU A 136 -3.34 -6.64 6.86
CA LEU A 136 -4.69 -6.10 7.00
C LEU A 136 -5.18 -6.41 8.40
N SER A 137 -5.66 -5.39 9.12
CA SER A 137 -6.16 -5.54 10.48
C SER A 137 -7.49 -4.81 10.62
N PHE A 138 -8.47 -5.50 11.17
CA PHE A 138 -9.78 -4.93 11.48
C PHE A 138 -9.93 -4.81 13.00
N LEU A 139 -10.34 -3.62 13.43
CA LEU A 139 -10.68 -3.30 14.80
C LEU A 139 -12.12 -2.80 14.84
N GLY A 140 -12.97 -3.57 15.52
CA GLY A 140 -14.39 -3.21 15.58
C GLY A 140 -15.22 -3.91 16.63
#